data_1bfed3f4dbb5f99c239cc3adda529dce
#
_entry.id   1bfed3f4dbb5f99c239cc3adda529dce
#
_cell.length_a   1.000
_cell.length_b   1.000
_cell.length_c   1.000
_cell.angle_alpha   90.00
_cell.angle_beta   90.00
_cell.angle_gamma   90.00
#
_symmetry.space_group_name_H-M   'P 1'
#
loop_
_entity.id
_entity.type
_entity.pdbx_description
1 polymer ?
#
loop_
_entity_poly.entity_id
_entity_poly.type
_entity_poly.pdbx_seq_one_letter_code
_entity_poly.pdbx_strand_id
1 'polypeptide(L)'
;MKVTAGVDEVGRGSLIGPVYAAAVILNRSINIKLLKDSKLVAKDKRELLSNYIKKNSIWAVGKASVKEIDKINILQASLLAMKRAIKKLKKKPSHILIDGNKVPDLKNYNLKAVIKGDQKIPSISAASIIAKVSRDKFITTLARDNKGYGWDQNFGYGTKQHLKAIKKLGINKHHRKTFSPISKFKSHNI
;
A
#
# COMPACT_ATOMS: atom_id res chain seq x y z
N MET A 1 22.20 2.78 -19.82
CA MET A 1 21.88 3.46 -18.53
C MET A 1 21.17 2.52 -17.58
N LYS A 2 21.60 2.46 -16.32
CA LYS A 2 20.94 1.64 -15.29
C LYS A 2 19.60 2.29 -14.90
N VAL A 3 18.50 1.56 -15.10
CA VAL A 3 17.13 2.00 -14.72
C VAL A 3 16.79 1.41 -13.36
N THR A 4 16.59 2.27 -12.37
CA THR A 4 16.26 1.84 -10.99
C THR A 4 14.79 2.11 -10.68
N ALA A 5 14.10 1.12 -10.15
CA ALA A 5 12.76 1.26 -9.58
C ALA A 5 12.82 1.26 -8.05
N GLY A 6 11.95 2.05 -7.41
CA GLY A 6 11.65 1.96 -5.98
C GLY A 6 10.30 1.28 -5.77
N VAL A 7 10.16 0.51 -4.69
CA VAL A 7 8.93 -0.24 -4.35
C VAL A 7 8.65 -0.08 -2.87
N ASP A 8 7.38 0.18 -2.55
CA ASP A 8 6.87 0.25 -1.18
C ASP A 8 5.43 -0.26 -1.10
N GLU A 9 4.98 -0.65 0.11
CA GLU A 9 3.63 -1.10 0.38
C GLU A 9 2.92 -0.27 1.44
N VAL A 10 1.59 -0.38 1.46
CA VAL A 10 0.72 0.27 2.45
C VAL A 10 -0.45 -0.61 2.84
N GLY A 11 -0.90 -0.42 4.09
CA GLY A 11 -2.10 -1.09 4.59
C GLY A 11 -1.84 -2.43 5.26
N ARG A 12 -0.60 -2.73 5.68
CA ARG A 12 -0.28 -3.98 6.40
C ARG A 12 -1.04 -4.11 7.72
N GLY A 13 -1.04 -3.06 8.55
CA GLY A 13 -1.71 -3.07 9.86
C GLY A 13 -3.19 -2.73 9.84
N SER A 14 -3.80 -2.57 8.68
CA SER A 14 -5.23 -2.30 8.57
C SER A 14 -6.05 -3.57 8.80
N LEU A 15 -7.20 -3.44 9.46
CA LEU A 15 -8.12 -4.55 9.75
C LEU A 15 -9.01 -4.93 8.56
N ILE A 16 -9.03 -4.07 7.51
CA ILE A 16 -9.87 -4.26 6.34
C ILE A 16 -9.13 -4.06 5.03
N GLY A 17 -9.71 -4.58 3.99
CA GLY A 17 -9.32 -4.31 2.61
C GLY A 17 -7.97 -4.88 2.20
N PRO A 18 -7.60 -4.72 0.94
CA PRO A 18 -6.35 -5.24 0.40
C PRO A 18 -5.12 -4.50 0.92
N VAL A 19 -3.96 -5.16 0.88
CA VAL A 19 -2.66 -4.51 0.93
C VAL A 19 -2.31 -4.02 -0.47
N TYR A 20 -1.75 -2.82 -0.58
CA TYR A 20 -1.32 -2.19 -1.82
C TYR A 20 0.19 -2.05 -1.84
N ALA A 21 0.78 -2.15 -3.02
CA ALA A 21 2.16 -1.77 -3.27
C ALA A 21 2.24 -0.95 -4.55
N ALA A 22 3.24 -0.08 -4.65
CA ALA A 22 3.56 0.60 -5.89
C ALA A 22 5.03 0.36 -6.27
N ALA A 23 5.31 0.39 -7.56
CA ALA A 23 6.64 0.40 -8.13
C ALA A 23 6.80 1.64 -9.00
N VAL A 24 7.92 2.36 -8.85
CA VAL A 24 8.13 3.66 -9.50
C VAL A 24 9.55 3.77 -10.07
N ILE A 25 9.64 4.15 -11.33
CA ILE A 25 10.88 4.57 -12.01
C ILE A 25 10.76 6.06 -12.25
N LEU A 26 11.53 6.85 -11.53
CA LEU A 26 11.51 8.31 -11.66
C LEU A 26 12.17 8.77 -12.95
N ASN A 27 11.59 9.76 -13.62
CA ASN A 27 12.26 10.48 -14.69
C ASN A 27 13.33 11.40 -14.11
N ARG A 28 14.37 11.70 -14.90
CA ARG A 28 15.49 12.57 -14.46
C ARG A 28 15.05 13.99 -14.12
N SER A 29 14.00 14.48 -14.75
CA SER A 29 13.44 15.82 -14.57
C SER A 29 12.63 16.00 -13.28
N ILE A 30 12.39 14.92 -12.51
CA ILE A 30 11.56 15.03 -11.30
C ILE A 30 12.31 15.80 -10.20
N ASN A 31 11.63 16.74 -9.56
CA ASN A 31 12.16 17.44 -8.40
C ASN A 31 12.09 16.52 -7.15
N ILE A 32 13.23 15.88 -6.83
CA ILE A 32 13.33 14.94 -5.71
C ILE A 32 13.18 15.61 -4.33
N LYS A 33 13.39 16.94 -4.20
CA LYS A 33 13.21 17.67 -2.94
C LYS A 33 11.76 17.57 -2.47
N LEU A 34 10.79 17.58 -3.38
CA LEU A 34 9.37 17.42 -3.09
C LEU A 34 9.00 16.05 -2.50
N LEU A 35 9.86 15.04 -2.64
CA LEU A 35 9.60 13.68 -2.16
C LEU A 35 10.07 13.45 -0.72
N LYS A 36 11.00 14.28 -0.20
CA LYS A 36 11.63 14.08 1.12
C LYS A 36 10.65 14.28 2.28
N ASP A 37 9.72 15.23 2.17
CA ASP A 37 8.81 15.62 3.25
C ASP A 37 7.44 14.95 3.18
N SER A 38 7.31 13.91 2.36
CA SER A 38 6.02 13.30 1.98
C SER A 38 5.22 12.68 3.13
N LYS A 39 5.87 12.25 4.21
CA LYS A 39 5.17 11.66 5.39
C LYS A 39 4.45 12.70 6.25
N LEU A 40 4.92 13.94 6.25
CA LEU A 40 4.35 15.06 7.03
C LEU A 40 3.27 15.83 6.24
N VAL A 41 3.05 15.44 4.97
CA VAL A 41 2.16 16.18 4.07
C VAL A 41 0.69 15.84 4.34
N ALA A 42 -0.13 16.87 4.54
CA ALA A 42 -1.59 16.75 4.64
C ALA A 42 -2.18 15.98 3.44
N LYS A 43 -3.37 15.39 3.62
CA LYS A 43 -4.01 14.51 2.63
C LYS A 43 -4.06 15.14 1.23
N ASP A 44 -4.52 16.40 1.15
CA ASP A 44 -4.70 17.10 -0.14
C ASP A 44 -3.37 17.34 -0.86
N LYS A 45 -2.36 17.78 -0.13
CA LYS A 45 -1.00 17.95 -0.67
C LYS A 45 -0.42 16.61 -1.13
N ARG A 46 -0.73 15.50 -0.43
CA ARG A 46 -0.28 14.16 -0.82
C ARG A 46 -0.94 13.70 -2.13
N GLU A 47 -2.19 14.03 -2.37
CA GLU A 47 -2.87 13.74 -3.65
C GLU A 47 -2.25 14.53 -4.81
N LEU A 48 -1.98 15.82 -4.61
CA LEU A 48 -1.29 16.66 -5.61
C LEU A 48 0.10 16.09 -5.93
N LEU A 49 0.86 15.71 -4.90
CA LEU A 49 2.18 15.12 -5.06
C LEU A 49 2.11 13.76 -5.79
N SER A 50 1.13 12.92 -5.47
CA SER A 50 0.88 11.67 -6.19
C SER A 50 0.61 11.90 -7.68
N ASN A 51 -0.18 12.91 -8.02
CA ASN A 51 -0.46 13.25 -9.41
C ASN A 51 0.79 13.77 -10.13
N TYR A 52 1.59 14.61 -9.47
CA TYR A 52 2.88 15.08 -9.99
C TYR A 52 3.84 13.91 -10.26
N ILE A 53 3.98 12.97 -9.29
CA ILE A 53 4.82 11.78 -9.46
C ILE A 53 4.33 10.95 -10.65
N LYS A 54 3.03 10.67 -10.74
CA LYS A 54 2.45 9.88 -11.83
C LYS A 54 2.69 10.48 -13.20
N LYS A 55 2.64 11.80 -13.33
CA LYS A 55 2.93 12.51 -14.58
C LYS A 55 4.41 12.45 -14.97
N ASN A 56 5.32 12.40 -13.99
CA ASN A 56 6.78 12.49 -14.18
C ASN A 56 7.51 11.17 -13.86
N SER A 57 6.86 10.02 -13.98
CA SER A 57 7.48 8.71 -13.73
C SER A 57 6.79 7.59 -14.49
N ILE A 58 7.46 6.44 -14.61
CA ILE A 58 6.82 5.17 -14.96
C ILE A 58 6.46 4.48 -13.66
N TRP A 59 5.20 4.18 -13.49
CA TRP A 59 4.69 3.60 -12.24
C TRP A 59 3.65 2.52 -12.48
N ALA A 60 3.49 1.67 -11.49
CA ALA A 60 2.43 0.67 -11.45
C ALA A 60 2.02 0.37 -10.01
N VAL A 61 0.78 -0.10 -9.83
CA VAL A 61 0.23 -0.53 -8.54
C VAL A 61 -0.14 -2.00 -8.61
N GLY A 62 0.24 -2.72 -7.57
CA GLY A 62 -0.18 -4.09 -7.27
C GLY A 62 -0.98 -4.12 -5.98
N LYS A 63 -1.85 -5.12 -5.84
CA LYS A 63 -2.61 -5.37 -4.62
C LYS A 63 -2.73 -6.85 -4.33
N ALA A 64 -2.88 -7.22 -3.05
CA ALA A 64 -3.33 -8.54 -2.64
C ALA A 64 -4.62 -8.38 -1.81
N SER A 65 -5.61 -9.18 -2.13
CA SER A 65 -6.97 -9.12 -1.59
C SER A 65 -7.03 -9.59 -0.13
N VAL A 66 -8.16 -9.33 0.54
CA VAL A 66 -8.44 -9.84 1.89
C VAL A 66 -8.34 -11.38 1.92
N LYS A 67 -8.93 -12.06 0.93
CA LYS A 67 -8.87 -13.53 0.82
C LYS A 67 -7.43 -14.04 0.72
N GLU A 68 -6.57 -13.36 -0.05
CA GLU A 68 -5.16 -13.72 -0.18
C GLU A 68 -4.41 -13.45 1.14
N ILE A 69 -4.66 -12.31 1.80
CA ILE A 69 -4.07 -12.01 3.12
C ILE A 69 -4.41 -13.09 4.14
N ASP A 70 -5.68 -13.48 4.21
CA ASP A 70 -6.14 -14.51 5.16
C ASP A 70 -5.56 -15.91 4.82
N LYS A 71 -5.27 -16.18 3.54
CA LYS A 71 -4.70 -17.45 3.08
C LYS A 71 -3.19 -17.57 3.31
N ILE A 72 -2.42 -16.50 3.00
CA ILE A 72 -0.95 -16.59 2.93
C ILE A 72 -0.25 -15.68 3.95
N ASN A 73 -0.95 -15.07 4.87
CA ASN A 73 -0.58 -14.02 5.83
C ASN A 73 -0.18 -12.68 5.19
N ILE A 74 -0.07 -11.64 6.04
CA ILE A 74 0.18 -10.28 5.57
C ILE A 74 1.57 -10.07 4.99
N LEU A 75 2.59 -10.78 5.48
CA LEU A 75 3.94 -10.67 4.94
C LEU A 75 3.97 -11.17 3.49
N GLN A 76 3.49 -12.37 3.25
CA GLN A 76 3.46 -12.95 1.91
C GLN A 76 2.53 -12.18 0.96
N ALA A 77 1.40 -11.69 1.46
CA ALA A 77 0.49 -10.85 0.69
C ALA A 77 1.12 -9.50 0.30
N SER A 78 1.93 -8.89 1.19
CA SER A 78 2.70 -7.67 0.87
C SER A 78 3.71 -7.94 -0.26
N LEU A 79 4.48 -9.02 -0.14
CA LEU A 79 5.43 -9.42 -1.17
C LEU A 79 4.72 -9.75 -2.50
N LEU A 80 3.55 -10.37 -2.47
CA LEU A 80 2.73 -10.61 -3.65
C LEU A 80 2.25 -9.31 -4.30
N ALA A 81 1.82 -8.33 -3.51
CA ALA A 81 1.43 -7.01 -4.01
C ALA A 81 2.61 -6.29 -4.67
N MET A 82 3.81 -6.34 -4.06
CA MET A 82 5.04 -5.82 -4.65
C MET A 82 5.40 -6.51 -5.96
N LYS A 83 5.37 -7.84 -5.99
CA LYS A 83 5.60 -8.65 -7.19
C LYS A 83 4.67 -8.23 -8.33
N ARG A 84 3.38 -8.03 -8.03
CA ARG A 84 2.37 -7.58 -8.99
C ARG A 84 2.64 -6.16 -9.50
N ALA A 85 3.05 -5.24 -8.61
CA ALA A 85 3.42 -3.88 -9.01
C ALA A 85 4.63 -3.87 -9.95
N ILE A 86 5.70 -4.60 -9.61
CA ILE A 86 6.92 -4.70 -10.42
C ILE A 86 6.60 -5.27 -11.81
N LYS A 87 5.84 -6.37 -11.88
CA LYS A 87 5.49 -7.01 -13.16
C LYS A 87 4.61 -6.14 -14.07
N LYS A 88 3.87 -5.18 -13.51
CA LYS A 88 3.02 -4.24 -14.26
C LYS A 88 3.77 -3.02 -14.80
N LEU A 89 5.03 -2.80 -14.43
CA LEU A 89 5.81 -1.68 -14.98
C LEU A 89 5.95 -1.83 -16.49
N LYS A 90 5.65 -0.75 -17.23
CA LYS A 90 5.80 -0.71 -18.69
C LYS A 90 7.25 -0.79 -19.16
N LYS A 91 8.22 -0.57 -18.27
CA LYS A 91 9.65 -0.68 -18.54
C LYS A 91 10.29 -1.57 -17.50
N LYS A 92 11.05 -2.59 -17.94
CA LYS A 92 11.78 -3.49 -17.04
C LYS A 92 12.97 -2.72 -16.41
N PRO A 93 13.03 -2.59 -15.06
CA PRO A 93 14.17 -1.97 -14.39
C PRO A 93 15.38 -2.90 -14.33
N SER A 94 16.60 -2.33 -14.35
CA SER A 94 17.84 -3.09 -14.13
C SER A 94 18.05 -3.42 -12.65
N HIS A 95 17.59 -2.51 -11.76
CA HIS A 95 17.71 -2.64 -10.31
C HIS A 95 16.37 -2.26 -9.67
N ILE A 96 16.01 -2.94 -8.59
CA ILE A 96 14.80 -2.67 -7.84
C ILE A 96 15.15 -2.56 -6.36
N LEU A 97 14.88 -1.39 -5.78
CA LEU A 97 15.07 -1.10 -4.37
C LEU A 97 13.71 -1.19 -3.68
N ILE A 98 13.63 -1.99 -2.63
CA ILE A 98 12.37 -2.33 -1.95
C ILE A 98 12.45 -1.86 -0.51
N ASP A 99 11.43 -1.15 -0.02
CA ASP A 99 11.36 -0.78 1.39
C ASP A 99 11.28 -2.01 2.29
N GLY A 100 11.98 -1.93 3.43
CA GLY A 100 11.98 -3.00 4.43
C GLY A 100 13.17 -3.96 4.34
N ASN A 101 12.98 -5.20 4.82
CA ASN A 101 14.04 -6.20 4.97
C ASN A 101 13.78 -7.50 4.18
N LYS A 102 12.72 -7.54 3.38
CA LYS A 102 12.33 -8.70 2.56
C LYS A 102 12.09 -8.27 1.11
N VAL A 103 12.35 -9.18 0.18
CA VAL A 103 12.09 -8.98 -1.25
C VAL A 103 11.14 -10.06 -1.77
N PRO A 104 10.28 -9.77 -2.75
CA PRO A 104 9.44 -10.78 -3.39
C PRO A 104 10.27 -11.76 -4.20
N ASP A 105 9.83 -13.02 -4.30
CA ASP A 105 10.42 -13.99 -5.20
C ASP A 105 10.13 -13.61 -6.66
N LEU A 106 11.13 -13.05 -7.32
CA LEU A 106 11.13 -12.66 -8.72
C LEU A 106 12.46 -13.07 -9.37
N LYS A 107 12.48 -14.25 -9.98
CA LYS A 107 13.61 -14.69 -10.80
C LYS A 107 13.83 -13.67 -11.94
N ASN A 108 15.07 -13.45 -12.33
CA ASN A 108 15.47 -12.52 -13.41
C ASN A 108 15.32 -11.02 -13.10
N TYR A 109 15.22 -10.63 -11.82
CA TYR A 109 15.25 -9.25 -11.36
C TYR A 109 16.34 -9.06 -10.30
N ASN A 110 17.08 -7.94 -10.39
CA ASN A 110 18.04 -7.57 -9.36
C ASN A 110 17.33 -6.78 -8.27
N LEU A 111 17.01 -7.45 -7.15
CA LEU A 111 16.24 -6.92 -6.03
C LEU A 111 17.16 -6.65 -4.84
N LYS A 112 16.98 -5.50 -4.18
CA LYS A 112 17.67 -5.15 -2.92
C LYS A 112 16.69 -4.56 -1.92
N ALA A 113 16.61 -5.15 -0.73
CA ALA A 113 15.88 -4.57 0.40
C ALA A 113 16.66 -3.38 0.99
N VAL A 114 15.95 -2.34 1.38
CA VAL A 114 16.50 -1.11 1.98
C VAL A 114 15.67 -0.74 3.20
N ILE A 115 16.23 -0.92 4.39
CA ILE A 115 15.57 -0.57 5.64
C ILE A 115 15.35 0.95 5.74
N LYS A 116 14.08 1.37 5.96
CA LYS A 116 13.63 2.76 5.92
C LYS A 116 13.99 3.43 4.59
N GLY A 117 13.80 2.69 3.49
CA GLY A 117 14.13 3.13 2.14
C GLY A 117 13.27 4.31 1.69
N ASP A 118 12.03 4.38 2.15
CA ASP A 118 11.10 5.48 1.92
C ASP A 118 11.63 6.85 2.42
N GLN A 119 12.53 6.85 3.42
CA GLN A 119 13.18 8.06 3.93
C GLN A 119 14.50 8.38 3.21
N LYS A 120 15.11 7.41 2.55
CA LYS A 120 16.47 7.50 2.00
C LYS A 120 16.50 7.56 0.48
N ILE A 121 15.55 6.88 -0.18
CA ILE A 121 15.58 6.63 -1.62
C ILE A 121 14.36 7.29 -2.28
N PRO A 122 14.56 8.33 -3.13
CA PRO A 122 13.44 9.07 -3.73
C PRO A 122 12.43 8.21 -4.50
N SER A 123 12.87 7.15 -5.20
CA SER A 123 11.96 6.26 -5.92
C SER A 123 11.11 5.39 -4.99
N ILE A 124 11.62 5.02 -3.81
CA ILE A 124 10.85 4.30 -2.76
C ILE A 124 9.86 5.28 -2.12
N SER A 125 10.29 6.51 -1.78
CA SER A 125 9.39 7.55 -1.27
C SER A 125 8.24 7.83 -2.23
N ALA A 126 8.52 7.95 -3.53
CA ALA A 126 7.49 8.10 -4.55
C ALA A 126 6.52 6.90 -4.62
N ALA A 127 7.03 5.69 -4.48
CA ALA A 127 6.21 4.47 -4.41
C ALA A 127 5.29 4.47 -3.18
N SER A 128 5.81 4.86 -2.01
CA SER A 128 5.05 5.03 -0.77
C SER A 128 3.83 5.95 -0.97
N ILE A 129 4.07 7.13 -1.57
CA ILE A 129 3.02 8.11 -1.85
C ILE A 129 1.95 7.54 -2.79
N ILE A 130 2.35 6.93 -3.91
CA ILE A 130 1.40 6.36 -4.87
C ILE A 130 0.60 5.22 -4.24
N ALA A 131 1.26 4.32 -3.50
CA ALA A 131 0.58 3.21 -2.82
C ALA A 131 -0.44 3.74 -1.80
N LYS A 132 -0.05 4.72 -0.97
CA LYS A 132 -0.90 5.35 0.06
C LYS A 132 -2.14 6.00 -0.56
N VAL A 133 -1.96 6.88 -1.54
CA VAL A 133 -3.09 7.57 -2.19
C VAL A 133 -4.02 6.58 -2.90
N SER A 134 -3.45 5.58 -3.57
CA SER A 134 -4.25 4.57 -4.28
C SER A 134 -5.10 3.73 -3.33
N ARG A 135 -4.52 3.34 -2.19
CA ARG A 135 -5.25 2.58 -1.17
C ARG A 135 -6.31 3.43 -0.47
N ASP A 136 -5.97 4.65 -0.07
CA ASP A 136 -6.90 5.53 0.63
C ASP A 136 -8.13 5.84 -0.22
N LYS A 137 -7.96 6.11 -1.52
CA LYS A 137 -9.07 6.26 -2.47
C LYS A 137 -9.96 5.02 -2.54
N PHE A 138 -9.36 3.84 -2.60
CA PHE A 138 -10.11 2.58 -2.59
C PHE A 138 -10.91 2.40 -1.28
N ILE A 139 -10.31 2.65 -0.13
CA ILE A 139 -10.99 2.53 1.17
C ILE A 139 -12.10 3.57 1.32
N THR A 140 -11.89 4.79 0.86
CA THR A 140 -12.94 5.83 0.85
C THR A 140 -14.13 5.42 -0.03
N THR A 141 -13.89 4.75 -1.15
CA THR A 141 -14.97 4.18 -1.97
C THR A 141 -15.73 3.09 -1.20
N LEU A 142 -15.02 2.17 -0.55
CA LEU A 142 -15.65 1.14 0.28
C LEU A 142 -16.49 1.72 1.43
N ALA A 143 -16.05 2.83 2.02
CA ALA A 143 -16.75 3.48 3.12
C ALA A 143 -18.15 3.98 2.72
N ARG A 144 -18.36 4.37 1.47
CA ARG A 144 -19.67 4.82 0.96
C ARG A 144 -20.72 3.71 1.04
N ASP A 145 -20.34 2.49 0.71
CA ASP A 145 -21.20 1.32 0.69
C ASP A 145 -21.28 0.62 2.05
N ASN A 146 -20.39 0.97 2.99
CA ASN A 146 -20.27 0.34 4.31
C ASN A 146 -20.26 1.42 5.40
N LYS A 147 -21.38 2.11 5.54
CA LYS A 147 -21.54 3.21 6.51
C LYS A 147 -21.43 2.70 7.97
N GLY A 148 -21.00 3.57 8.86
CA GLY A 148 -20.96 3.33 10.31
C GLY A 148 -19.61 2.81 10.84
N TYR A 149 -18.70 2.31 10.00
CA TYR A 149 -17.37 1.88 10.42
C TYR A 149 -16.34 3.03 10.49
N GLY A 150 -16.64 4.19 9.91
CA GLY A 150 -15.73 5.35 9.87
C GLY A 150 -14.50 5.13 8.98
N TRP A 151 -14.60 4.27 7.94
CA TRP A 151 -13.46 3.93 7.08
C TRP A 151 -12.97 5.07 6.20
N ASP A 152 -13.78 6.07 5.97
CA ASP A 152 -13.41 7.32 5.30
C ASP A 152 -12.42 8.16 6.11
N GLN A 153 -12.39 7.98 7.44
CA GLN A 153 -11.50 8.68 8.37
C GLN A 153 -10.37 7.76 8.85
N ASN A 154 -10.69 6.57 9.34
CA ASN A 154 -9.72 5.64 9.93
C ASN A 154 -9.02 4.73 8.91
N PHE A 155 -9.41 4.76 7.63
CA PHE A 155 -8.86 3.94 6.54
C PHE A 155 -8.75 2.44 6.87
N GLY A 156 -9.64 1.98 7.78
CA GLY A 156 -9.71 0.59 8.24
C GLY A 156 -8.68 0.20 9.28
N TYR A 157 -7.91 1.14 9.82
CA TYR A 157 -7.04 0.87 10.96
C TYR A 157 -7.83 0.69 12.25
N GLY A 158 -7.29 -0.07 13.20
CA GLY A 158 -7.93 -0.44 14.46
C GLY A 158 -8.02 0.70 15.48
N THR A 159 -8.57 1.84 15.10
CA THR A 159 -8.85 2.96 16.01
C THR A 159 -9.96 2.59 17.01
N LYS A 160 -10.03 3.30 18.12
CA LYS A 160 -11.12 3.13 19.12
C LYS A 160 -12.50 3.21 18.45
N GLN A 161 -12.67 4.15 17.51
CA GLN A 161 -13.91 4.32 16.74
C GLN A 161 -14.23 3.07 15.91
N HIS A 162 -13.26 2.55 15.14
CA HIS A 162 -13.44 1.36 14.32
C HIS A 162 -13.78 0.12 15.16
N LEU A 163 -13.06 -0.07 16.28
CA LEU A 163 -13.34 -1.19 17.19
C LEU A 163 -14.72 -1.12 17.85
N LYS A 164 -15.20 0.09 18.21
CA LYS A 164 -16.58 0.29 18.67
C LYS A 164 -17.60 -0.03 17.58
N ALA A 165 -17.32 0.39 16.35
CA ALA A 165 -18.18 0.10 15.20
C ALA A 165 -18.26 -1.40 14.92
N ILE A 166 -17.14 -2.13 14.98
CA ILE A 166 -17.13 -3.60 14.82
C ILE A 166 -17.96 -4.29 15.92
N LYS A 167 -17.89 -3.82 17.19
CA LYS A 167 -18.73 -4.37 18.26
C LYS A 167 -20.22 -4.16 18.01
N LYS A 168 -20.61 -3.03 17.41
CA LYS A 168 -22.01 -2.68 17.13
C LYS A 168 -22.54 -3.32 15.86
N LEU A 169 -21.78 -3.34 14.78
CA LEU A 169 -22.21 -3.72 13.43
C LEU A 169 -21.73 -5.12 13.01
N GLY A 170 -20.84 -5.74 13.80
CA GLY A 170 -20.18 -6.99 13.43
C GLY A 170 -19.04 -6.80 12.44
N ILE A 171 -18.54 -7.93 11.94
CA ILE A 171 -17.56 -7.98 10.85
C ILE A 171 -18.27 -8.25 9.52
N ASN A 172 -17.68 -7.81 8.41
CA ASN A 172 -18.19 -8.10 7.07
C ASN A 172 -17.08 -8.66 6.15
N LYS A 173 -17.40 -8.90 4.88
CA LYS A 173 -16.50 -9.51 3.88
C LYS A 173 -15.18 -8.74 3.64
N HIS A 174 -15.09 -7.49 4.06
CA HIS A 174 -13.89 -6.65 3.88
C HIS A 174 -12.94 -6.75 5.06
N HIS A 175 -13.35 -7.32 6.20
CA HIS A 175 -12.48 -7.54 7.36
C HIS A 175 -11.54 -8.73 7.14
N ARG A 176 -10.28 -8.58 7.59
CA ARG A 176 -9.26 -9.62 7.56
C ARG A 176 -9.46 -10.57 8.74
N LYS A 177 -10.06 -11.72 8.48
CA LYS A 177 -10.52 -12.66 9.52
C LYS A 177 -9.38 -13.21 10.39
N THR A 178 -8.18 -13.29 9.86
CA THR A 178 -6.98 -13.78 10.57
C THR A 178 -6.31 -12.74 11.46
N PHE A 179 -6.72 -11.46 11.38
CA PHE A 179 -6.11 -10.38 12.15
C PHE A 179 -6.73 -10.25 13.55
N SER A 180 -5.90 -10.08 14.58
CA SER A 180 -6.38 -9.61 15.88
C SER A 180 -6.73 -8.11 15.80
N PRO A 181 -7.87 -7.65 16.35
CA PRO A 181 -8.82 -8.40 17.14
C PRO A 181 -9.95 -9.08 16.32
N ILE A 182 -9.94 -8.97 14.97
CA ILE A 182 -11.02 -9.49 14.12
C ILE A 182 -11.24 -11.00 14.33
N SER A 183 -10.16 -11.77 14.45
CA SER A 183 -10.21 -13.23 14.66
C SER A 183 -10.97 -13.64 15.94
N LYS A 184 -11.18 -12.71 16.89
CA LYS A 184 -11.93 -12.95 18.13
C LYS A 184 -13.43 -12.67 17.98
N PHE A 185 -13.85 -11.99 16.92
CA PHE A 185 -15.26 -11.77 16.64
C PHE A 185 -15.80 -12.99 15.90
N LYS A 186 -16.80 -13.68 16.51
CA LYS A 186 -17.57 -14.71 15.80
C LYS A 186 -18.28 -14.03 14.63
N SER A 187 -18.22 -14.65 13.45
CA SER A 187 -19.06 -14.25 12.33
C SER A 187 -20.52 -14.38 12.80
N HIS A 188 -21.21 -13.27 12.98
CA HIS A 188 -22.66 -13.34 13.04
C HIS A 188 -23.08 -13.79 11.65
N ASN A 189 -23.65 -15.01 11.59
CA ASN A 189 -24.18 -15.55 10.35
C ASN A 189 -25.17 -14.53 9.78
N ILE A 190 -24.88 -14.06 8.57
CA ILE A 190 -25.85 -13.46 7.67
C ILE A 190 -26.29 -14.56 6.72
#